data_067cad58d9bfc0a3fc5fa28df63c34d1
#
_entry.id   067cad58d9bfc0a3fc5fa28df63c34d1
#
_cell.length_a   1.000
_cell.length_b   1.000
_cell.length_c   1.000
_cell.angle_alpha   90.00
_cell.angle_beta   90.00
_cell.angle_gamma   90.00
#
_symmetry.space_group_name_H-M   'P 1'
#
loop_
_entity.id
_entity.type
_entity.pdbx_description
1 polymer ?
#
loop_
_entity_poly.entity_id
_entity_poly.type
_entity_poly.pdbx_seq_one_letter_code
_entity_poly.pdbx_strand_id
1 'polypeptide(L)'
;NGMATAADWMSGASFVAMAGGIYFKGYGYMALLVGWTGGYVLVASLLAPYLRKFGCYTVPDFIGTRYGGNLARLSAVLVLTVASFTYVTAQINATGTIASVALDIPFKVAVYVGLASILMCSMLGGMRAVTWTQVAQYIVLIIAYLLPVFWISNKMGAGFFPHLMLADEVARIAELEGQFGFVKNSAADLATVPKGLAGITKAHSS
;
A
#
# COMPACT_ATOMS: atom_id res chain seq x y z
N ASN A 1 -12.04 -14.31 8.01
CA ASN A 1 -10.58 -14.16 7.90
C ASN A 1 -10.19 -13.46 6.59
N GLY A 2 -10.68 -13.88 5.40
CA GLY A 2 -10.29 -13.25 4.13
C GLY A 2 -10.56 -11.74 4.07
N MET A 3 -11.72 -11.27 4.49
CA MET A 3 -12.04 -9.84 4.55
C MET A 3 -11.14 -9.08 5.53
N ALA A 4 -10.81 -9.68 6.68
CA ALA A 4 -9.91 -9.07 7.63
C ALA A 4 -8.49 -8.94 7.05
N THR A 5 -7.99 -9.97 6.37
CA THR A 5 -6.70 -9.93 5.66
C THR A 5 -6.72 -8.88 4.54
N ALA A 6 -7.81 -8.76 3.80
CA ALA A 6 -7.95 -7.73 2.77
C ALA A 6 -7.95 -6.32 3.36
N ALA A 7 -8.52 -6.12 4.56
CA ALA A 7 -8.47 -4.84 5.27
C ALA A 7 -7.06 -4.45 5.69
N ASP A 8 -6.23 -5.41 6.10
CA ASP A 8 -4.82 -5.16 6.45
C ASP A 8 -4.01 -4.59 5.27
N TRP A 9 -4.41 -4.90 4.05
CA TRP A 9 -3.78 -4.39 2.83
C TRP A 9 -4.17 -2.96 2.50
N MET A 10 -5.36 -2.56 2.92
CA MET A 10 -5.87 -1.19 2.77
C MET A 10 -5.31 -0.30 3.88
N SER A 11 -4.00 -0.20 3.93
CA SER A 11 -3.26 0.56 4.94
C SER A 11 -3.26 2.07 4.64
N GLY A 12 -2.87 2.89 5.62
CA GLY A 12 -2.64 4.32 5.41
C GLY A 12 -1.62 4.61 4.31
N ALA A 13 -0.63 3.72 4.11
CA ALA A 13 0.31 3.82 3.00
C ALA A 13 -0.38 3.65 1.64
N SER A 14 -1.30 2.70 1.51
CA SER A 14 -2.07 2.51 0.26
C SER A 14 -3.04 3.67 0.00
N PHE A 15 -3.73 4.14 1.04
CA PHE A 15 -4.74 5.17 0.90
C PHE A 15 -4.17 6.56 0.61
N VAL A 16 -3.14 6.96 1.36
CA VAL A 16 -2.60 8.32 1.33
C VAL A 16 -1.31 8.38 0.54
N ALA A 17 -0.33 7.55 0.88
CA ALA A 17 1.00 7.66 0.31
C ALA A 17 1.06 7.22 -1.15
N MET A 18 0.33 6.16 -1.55
CA MET A 18 0.28 5.74 -2.95
C MET A 18 -0.47 6.73 -3.83
N ALA A 19 -1.64 7.20 -3.40
CA ALA A 19 -2.41 8.19 -4.15
C ALA A 19 -1.59 9.48 -4.32
N GLY A 20 -0.97 9.98 -3.25
CA GLY A 20 -0.06 11.11 -3.31
C GLY A 20 1.17 10.85 -4.18
N GLY A 21 1.74 9.64 -4.10
CA GLY A 21 2.88 9.25 -4.92
C GLY A 21 2.57 9.25 -6.43
N ILE A 22 1.40 8.77 -6.83
CA ILE A 22 0.93 8.82 -8.22
C ILE A 22 0.71 10.27 -8.65
N TYR A 23 0.09 11.07 -7.79
CA TYR A 23 -0.14 12.49 -8.08
C TYR A 23 1.16 13.26 -8.32
N PHE A 24 2.18 13.07 -7.48
CA PHE A 24 3.45 13.80 -7.59
C PHE A 24 4.44 13.21 -8.60
N LYS A 25 4.44 11.90 -8.81
CA LYS A 25 5.44 11.20 -9.65
C LYS A 25 4.88 10.72 -10.99
N GLY A 26 3.59 10.89 -11.20
CA GLY A 26 2.92 10.52 -12.44
C GLY A 26 2.83 9.01 -12.68
N TYR A 27 2.59 8.66 -13.94
CA TYR A 27 2.32 7.29 -14.37
C TYR A 27 3.43 6.27 -14.02
N GLY A 28 4.69 6.71 -14.02
CA GLY A 28 5.83 5.85 -13.66
C GLY A 28 5.71 5.21 -12.25
N TYR A 29 4.99 5.84 -11.34
CA TYR A 29 4.74 5.31 -10.00
C TYR A 29 3.82 4.07 -10.01
N MET A 30 3.05 3.88 -11.08
CA MET A 30 2.21 2.69 -11.27
C MET A 30 3.01 1.39 -11.31
N ALA A 31 4.28 1.43 -11.72
CA ALA A 31 5.16 0.27 -11.70
C ALA A 31 5.33 -0.32 -10.30
N LEU A 32 5.36 0.54 -9.26
CA LEU A 32 5.38 0.10 -7.87
C LEU A 32 4.10 -0.67 -7.49
N LEU A 33 2.95 -0.18 -7.95
CA LEU A 33 1.63 -0.76 -7.69
C LEU A 33 1.50 -2.14 -8.33
N VAL A 34 1.90 -2.27 -9.59
CA VAL A 34 1.89 -3.54 -10.34
C VAL A 34 2.85 -4.54 -9.71
N GLY A 35 4.07 -4.11 -9.36
CA GLY A 35 5.07 -4.95 -8.71
C GLY A 35 4.60 -5.45 -7.35
N TRP A 36 4.00 -4.60 -6.56
CA TRP A 36 3.44 -4.95 -5.27
C TRP A 36 2.30 -5.97 -5.41
N THR A 37 1.30 -5.69 -6.23
CA THR A 37 0.17 -6.59 -6.47
C THR A 37 0.63 -7.93 -7.05
N GLY A 38 1.53 -7.90 -8.03
CA GLY A 38 2.12 -9.11 -8.62
C GLY A 38 2.89 -9.95 -7.59
N GLY A 39 3.66 -9.31 -6.71
CA GLY A 39 4.36 -9.98 -5.62
C GLY A 39 3.41 -10.75 -4.69
N TYR A 40 2.28 -10.17 -4.37
CA TYR A 40 1.28 -10.85 -3.55
C TYR A 40 0.57 -11.99 -4.26
N VAL A 41 0.28 -11.86 -5.55
CA VAL A 41 -0.26 -12.98 -6.34
C VAL A 41 0.72 -14.16 -6.32
N LEU A 42 2.02 -13.90 -6.47
CA LEU A 42 3.06 -14.93 -6.35
C LEU A 42 3.10 -15.57 -4.97
N VAL A 43 3.04 -14.77 -3.90
CA VAL A 43 2.99 -15.29 -2.52
C VAL A 43 1.73 -16.14 -2.31
N ALA A 44 0.57 -15.68 -2.75
CA ALA A 44 -0.69 -16.40 -2.57
C ALA A 44 -0.74 -17.71 -3.35
N SER A 45 -0.20 -17.73 -4.58
CA SER A 45 -0.26 -18.92 -5.47
C SER A 45 0.84 -19.92 -5.22
N LEU A 46 2.05 -19.47 -4.92
CA LEU A 46 3.24 -20.34 -4.81
C LEU A 46 3.65 -20.60 -3.36
N LEU A 47 3.71 -19.57 -2.54
CA LEU A 47 4.28 -19.67 -1.20
C LEU A 47 3.27 -20.10 -0.14
N ALA A 48 2.08 -19.53 -0.14
CA ALA A 48 1.08 -19.78 0.88
C ALA A 48 0.59 -21.25 0.93
N PRO A 49 0.34 -21.94 -0.18
CA PRO A 49 -0.01 -23.36 -0.15
C PRO A 49 1.10 -24.22 0.43
N TYR A 50 2.36 -23.86 0.15
CA TYR A 50 3.53 -24.58 0.66
C TYR A 50 3.69 -24.40 2.17
N LEU A 51 3.58 -23.16 2.66
CA LEU A 51 3.64 -22.86 4.09
C LEU A 51 2.50 -23.52 4.86
N ARG A 52 1.30 -23.57 4.28
CA ARG A 52 0.16 -24.24 4.89
C ARG A 52 0.36 -25.75 5.05
N LYS A 53 0.98 -26.42 4.06
CA LYS A 53 1.34 -27.83 4.16
C LYS A 53 2.38 -28.09 5.25
N PHE A 54 3.26 -27.14 5.50
CA PHE A 54 4.28 -27.24 6.53
C PHE A 54 3.71 -27.20 7.96
N GLY A 55 2.51 -26.61 8.14
CA GLY A 55 1.77 -26.64 9.39
C GLY A 55 2.22 -25.65 10.47
N CYS A 56 3.11 -24.71 10.17
CA CYS A 56 3.53 -23.66 11.09
C CYS A 56 2.60 -22.44 11.02
N TYR A 57 2.33 -21.82 12.17
CA TYR A 57 1.45 -20.65 12.27
C TYR A 57 2.19 -19.34 12.16
N THR A 58 3.50 -19.31 12.44
CA THR A 58 4.31 -18.11 12.42
C THR A 58 5.57 -18.28 11.58
N VAL A 59 6.08 -17.17 11.03
CA VAL A 59 7.35 -17.18 10.28
C VAL A 59 8.53 -17.65 11.14
N PRO A 60 8.69 -17.20 12.39
CA PRO A 60 9.76 -17.73 13.26
C PRO A 60 9.65 -19.23 13.53
N ASP A 61 8.45 -19.77 13.67
CA ASP A 61 8.26 -21.23 13.83
C ASP A 61 8.68 -21.99 12.58
N PHE A 62 8.29 -21.48 11.40
CA PHE A 62 8.70 -22.05 10.13
C PHE A 62 10.23 -22.06 9.98
N ILE A 63 10.90 -20.94 10.27
CA ILE A 63 12.36 -20.84 10.17
C ILE A 63 13.04 -21.73 11.19
N GLY A 64 12.55 -21.75 12.43
CA GLY A 64 13.07 -22.62 13.48
C GLY A 64 12.97 -24.12 13.14
N THR A 65 11.85 -24.52 12.55
CA THR A 65 11.63 -25.92 12.14
C THR A 65 12.42 -26.28 10.88
N ARG A 66 12.54 -25.37 9.92
CA ARG A 66 13.23 -25.60 8.65
C ARG A 66 14.74 -25.67 8.78
N TYR A 67 15.33 -24.76 9.53
CA TYR A 67 16.79 -24.62 9.64
C TYR A 67 17.35 -25.22 10.93
N GLY A 68 16.48 -25.59 11.87
CA GLY A 68 16.86 -26.16 13.14
C GLY A 68 17.44 -25.16 14.14
N GLY A 69 17.14 -25.36 15.41
CA GLY A 69 17.76 -24.64 16.52
C GLY A 69 17.08 -23.33 16.93
N ASN A 70 17.33 -23.01 18.21
CA ASN A 70 16.77 -21.80 18.84
C ASN A 70 17.36 -20.49 18.30
N LEU A 71 18.58 -20.53 17.76
CA LEU A 71 19.26 -19.37 17.19
C LEU A 71 18.56 -18.85 15.93
N ALA A 72 18.19 -19.77 15.01
CA ALA A 72 17.45 -19.43 13.81
C ALA A 72 16.07 -18.82 14.13
N ARG A 73 15.39 -19.41 15.13
CA ARG A 73 14.11 -18.89 15.62
C ARG A 73 14.25 -17.50 16.25
N LEU A 74 15.27 -17.30 17.10
CA LEU A 74 15.51 -16.03 17.76
C LEU A 74 15.86 -14.92 16.76
N SER A 75 16.71 -15.20 15.78
CA SER A 75 17.03 -14.24 14.73
C SER A 75 15.80 -13.82 13.92
N ALA A 76 14.93 -14.77 13.58
CA ALA A 76 13.67 -14.50 12.89
C ALA A 76 12.73 -13.61 13.74
N VAL A 77 12.63 -13.88 15.05
CA VAL A 77 11.84 -13.04 15.96
C VAL A 77 12.37 -11.62 16.02
N LEU A 78 13.70 -11.44 16.14
CA LEU A 78 14.31 -10.11 16.17
C LEU A 78 14.03 -9.32 14.89
N VAL A 79 14.25 -9.93 13.72
CA VAL A 79 13.98 -9.29 12.43
C VAL A 79 12.50 -8.92 12.30
N LEU A 80 11.61 -9.83 12.65
CA LEU A 80 10.17 -9.59 12.60
C LEU A 80 9.74 -8.45 13.55
N THR A 81 10.32 -8.38 14.74
CA THR A 81 10.04 -7.32 15.71
C THR A 81 10.46 -5.95 15.18
N VAL A 82 11.66 -5.84 14.63
CA VAL A 82 12.16 -4.58 14.03
C VAL A 82 11.31 -4.17 12.83
N ALA A 83 10.98 -5.11 11.94
CA ALA A 83 10.12 -4.85 10.78
C ALA A 83 8.72 -4.38 11.21
N SER A 84 8.12 -5.05 12.21
CA SER A 84 6.81 -4.69 12.74
C SER A 84 6.82 -3.32 13.40
N PHE A 85 7.85 -2.99 14.16
CA PHE A 85 8.01 -1.68 14.78
C PHE A 85 8.08 -0.55 13.74
N THR A 86 8.87 -0.76 12.69
CA THR A 86 8.96 0.20 11.57
C THR A 86 7.61 0.40 10.87
N TYR A 87 6.90 -0.71 10.64
CA TYR A 87 5.57 -0.67 10.03
C TYR A 87 4.55 0.09 10.90
N VAL A 88 4.49 -0.22 12.19
CA VAL A 88 3.59 0.45 13.14
C VAL A 88 3.87 1.95 13.21
N THR A 89 5.14 2.36 13.21
CA THR A 89 5.53 3.78 13.19
C THR A 89 4.98 4.51 11.96
N ALA A 90 5.08 3.88 10.79
CA ALA A 90 4.52 4.44 9.56
C ALA A 90 2.98 4.55 9.61
N GLN A 91 2.31 3.55 10.17
CA GLN A 91 0.84 3.55 10.31
C GLN A 91 0.34 4.61 11.30
N ILE A 92 1.03 4.79 12.41
CA ILE A 92 0.70 5.82 13.41
C ILE A 92 0.86 7.21 12.79
N ASN A 93 1.90 7.42 11.99
CA ASN A 93 2.12 8.68 11.29
C ASN A 93 0.99 8.96 10.29
N ALA A 94 0.59 7.98 9.48
CA ALA A 94 -0.53 8.11 8.54
C ALA A 94 -1.84 8.40 9.27
N THR A 95 -2.13 7.69 10.36
CA THR A 95 -3.33 7.90 11.19
C THR A 95 -3.33 9.31 11.79
N GLY A 96 -2.20 9.75 12.34
CA GLY A 96 -2.04 11.10 12.89
C GLY A 96 -2.27 12.20 11.84
N THR A 97 -1.76 12.02 10.63
CA THR A 97 -1.95 12.96 9.51
C THR A 97 -3.42 13.04 9.11
N ILE A 98 -4.08 11.90 8.91
CA ILE A 98 -5.50 11.86 8.52
C ILE A 98 -6.38 12.47 9.61
N ALA A 99 -6.18 12.06 10.87
CA ALA A 99 -6.96 12.56 11.99
C ALA A 99 -6.74 14.06 12.24
N SER A 100 -5.51 14.55 12.08
CA SER A 100 -5.19 15.97 12.18
C SER A 100 -5.96 16.80 11.15
N VAL A 101 -5.99 16.35 9.90
CA VAL A 101 -6.72 17.06 8.83
C VAL A 101 -8.23 16.93 8.99
N ALA A 102 -8.74 15.75 9.36
CA ALA A 102 -10.17 15.50 9.44
C ALA A 102 -10.84 16.18 10.66
N LEU A 103 -10.12 16.28 11.78
CA LEU A 103 -10.64 16.83 13.04
C LEU A 103 -10.15 18.24 13.34
N ASP A 104 -9.30 18.81 12.48
CA ASP A 104 -8.66 20.13 12.66
C ASP A 104 -7.95 20.27 14.02
N ILE A 105 -7.20 19.22 14.42
CA ILE A 105 -6.46 19.16 15.67
C ILE A 105 -4.94 19.08 15.40
N PRO A 106 -4.11 19.54 16.35
CA PRO A 106 -2.66 19.41 16.20
C PRO A 106 -2.22 17.97 15.99
N PHE A 107 -1.28 17.74 15.06
CA PHE A 107 -0.78 16.41 14.70
C PHE A 107 -0.38 15.54 15.93
N LYS A 108 0.30 16.15 16.91
CA LYS A 108 0.70 15.45 18.14
C LYS A 108 -0.49 14.90 18.91
N VAL A 109 -1.56 15.66 19.02
CA VAL A 109 -2.79 15.23 19.70
C VAL A 109 -3.48 14.12 18.91
N ALA A 110 -3.57 14.28 17.60
CA ALA A 110 -4.14 13.29 16.70
C ALA A 110 -3.43 11.92 16.81
N VAL A 111 -2.10 11.91 16.89
CA VAL A 111 -1.30 10.69 17.10
C VAL A 111 -1.64 10.01 18.41
N TYR A 112 -1.71 10.75 19.53
CA TYR A 112 -2.03 10.15 20.84
C TYR A 112 -3.46 9.62 20.90
N VAL A 113 -4.42 10.34 20.36
CA VAL A 113 -5.83 9.89 20.28
C VAL A 113 -5.95 8.62 19.45
N GLY A 114 -5.32 8.60 18.27
CA GLY A 114 -5.30 7.43 17.41
C GLY A 114 -4.64 6.22 18.07
N LEU A 115 -3.47 6.42 18.69
CA LEU A 115 -2.76 5.37 19.39
C LEU A 115 -3.57 4.82 20.58
N ALA A 116 -4.17 5.69 21.39
CA ALA A 116 -5.01 5.29 22.53
C ALA A 116 -6.21 4.45 22.05
N SER A 117 -6.86 4.84 20.97
CA SER A 117 -7.98 4.10 20.38
C SER A 117 -7.58 2.70 19.92
N ILE A 118 -6.44 2.59 19.22
CA ILE A 118 -5.90 1.30 18.75
C ILE A 118 -5.53 0.41 19.92
N LEU A 119 -4.83 0.93 20.93
CA LEU A 119 -4.43 0.17 22.11
C LEU A 119 -5.65 -0.31 22.92
N MET A 120 -6.65 0.54 23.10
CA MET A 120 -7.86 0.20 23.81
C MET A 120 -8.61 -0.95 23.13
N CYS A 121 -8.81 -0.87 21.81
CA CYS A 121 -9.43 -1.93 21.04
C CYS A 121 -8.63 -3.24 21.08
N SER A 122 -7.32 -3.16 20.92
CA SER A 122 -6.45 -4.33 20.85
C SER A 122 -6.30 -5.02 22.22
N MET A 123 -6.10 -4.26 23.31
CA MET A 123 -5.89 -4.82 24.63
C MET A 123 -7.16 -5.39 25.26
N LEU A 124 -8.30 -4.72 25.09
CA LEU A 124 -9.57 -5.16 25.67
C LEU A 124 -10.23 -6.28 24.90
N GLY A 125 -10.09 -6.28 23.58
CA GLY A 125 -10.82 -7.21 22.72
C GLY A 125 -10.01 -8.38 22.17
N GLY A 126 -8.68 -8.35 22.26
CA GLY A 126 -7.79 -9.37 21.73
C GLY A 126 -7.97 -9.63 20.22
N MET A 127 -7.42 -10.73 19.73
CA MET A 127 -7.43 -11.10 18.31
C MET A 127 -8.84 -11.24 17.70
N ARG A 128 -9.81 -11.66 18.50
CA ARG A 128 -11.18 -11.83 18.01
C ARG A 128 -11.84 -10.49 17.71
N ALA A 129 -11.70 -9.51 18.58
CA ALA A 129 -12.24 -8.17 18.36
C ALA A 129 -11.53 -7.47 17.21
N VAL A 130 -10.21 -7.57 17.14
CA VAL A 130 -9.42 -7.02 16.03
C VAL A 130 -9.91 -7.58 14.68
N THR A 131 -10.12 -8.91 14.58
CA THR A 131 -10.60 -9.53 13.34
C THR A 131 -11.99 -9.02 12.92
N TRP A 132 -12.93 -8.90 13.86
CA TRP A 132 -14.27 -8.40 13.55
C TRP A 132 -14.27 -6.91 13.20
N THR A 133 -13.45 -6.12 13.87
CA THR A 133 -13.26 -4.70 13.55
C THR A 133 -12.71 -4.53 12.13
N GLN A 134 -11.74 -5.34 11.74
CA GLN A 134 -11.17 -5.34 10.39
C GLN A 134 -12.20 -5.74 9.32
N VAL A 135 -13.07 -6.70 9.62
CA VAL A 135 -14.17 -7.06 8.70
C VAL A 135 -15.12 -5.87 8.48
N ALA A 136 -15.51 -5.18 9.53
CA ALA A 136 -16.34 -3.98 9.42
C ALA A 136 -15.62 -2.86 8.66
N GLN A 137 -14.35 -2.63 8.97
CA GLN A 137 -13.51 -1.65 8.25
C GLN A 137 -13.38 -1.99 6.77
N TYR A 138 -13.24 -3.26 6.40
CA TYR A 138 -13.16 -3.68 5.00
C TYR A 138 -14.36 -3.21 4.19
N ILE A 139 -15.57 -3.38 4.72
CA ILE A 139 -16.80 -2.95 4.05
C ILE A 139 -16.80 -1.43 3.82
N VAL A 140 -16.47 -0.68 4.87
CA VAL A 140 -16.41 0.80 4.79
C VAL A 140 -15.32 1.25 3.80
N LEU A 141 -14.14 0.63 3.85
CA LEU A 141 -13.01 0.97 2.99
C LEU A 141 -13.29 0.67 1.51
N ILE A 142 -13.92 -0.46 1.19
CA ILE A 142 -14.31 -0.76 -0.20
C ILE A 142 -15.26 0.30 -0.75
N ILE A 143 -16.26 0.69 0.03
CA ILE A 143 -17.20 1.76 -0.38
C ILE A 143 -16.44 3.08 -0.54
N ALA A 144 -15.60 3.44 0.43
CA ALA A 144 -14.80 4.67 0.40
C ALA A 144 -13.82 4.74 -0.77
N TYR A 145 -13.31 3.60 -1.25
CA TYR A 145 -12.46 3.54 -2.44
C TYR A 145 -13.25 3.63 -3.74
N LEU A 146 -14.34 2.91 -3.83
CA LEU A 146 -15.08 2.79 -5.08
C LEU A 146 -15.90 4.05 -5.42
N LEU A 147 -16.48 4.69 -4.41
CA LEU A 147 -17.30 5.90 -4.62
C LEU A 147 -16.55 7.03 -5.35
N PRO A 148 -15.39 7.49 -4.89
CA PRO A 148 -14.64 8.54 -5.58
C PRO A 148 -14.19 8.13 -6.98
N VAL A 149 -13.78 6.85 -7.15
CA VAL A 149 -13.33 6.33 -8.44
C VAL A 149 -14.47 6.35 -9.46
N PHE A 150 -15.64 5.85 -9.09
CA PHE A 150 -16.80 5.88 -9.98
C PHE A 150 -17.28 7.30 -10.26
N TRP A 151 -17.28 8.17 -9.26
CA TRP A 151 -17.70 9.55 -9.44
C TRP A 151 -16.77 10.32 -10.37
N ILE A 152 -15.45 10.20 -10.19
CA ILE A 152 -14.45 10.83 -11.05
C ILE A 152 -14.51 10.26 -12.47
N SER A 153 -14.57 8.93 -12.59
CA SER A 153 -14.67 8.25 -13.88
C SER A 153 -15.88 8.72 -14.69
N ASN A 154 -17.03 8.81 -14.04
CA ASN A 154 -18.24 9.29 -14.69
C ASN A 154 -18.12 10.78 -15.08
N LYS A 155 -17.52 11.60 -14.22
CA LYS A 155 -17.29 13.03 -14.51
C LYS A 155 -16.31 13.26 -15.65
N MET A 156 -15.34 12.38 -15.84
CA MET A 156 -14.36 12.42 -16.95
C MET A 156 -14.91 11.80 -18.24
N GLY A 157 -16.11 11.22 -18.22
CA GLY A 157 -16.70 10.57 -19.39
C GLY A 157 -16.15 9.16 -19.69
N ALA A 158 -15.33 8.62 -18.79
CA ALA A 158 -14.73 7.29 -18.93
C ALA A 158 -15.69 6.13 -18.57
N GLY A 159 -16.95 6.42 -18.27
CA GLY A 159 -17.96 5.43 -17.93
C GLY A 159 -17.81 4.82 -16.53
N PHE A 160 -18.58 3.77 -16.27
CA PHE A 160 -18.67 3.15 -14.94
C PHE A 160 -17.43 2.30 -14.60
N PHE A 161 -16.73 1.77 -15.61
CA PHE A 161 -15.55 0.93 -15.43
C PHE A 161 -14.29 1.59 -15.98
N PRO A 162 -13.59 2.44 -15.20
CA PRO A 162 -12.42 3.18 -15.67
C PRO A 162 -11.29 2.28 -16.17
N HIS A 163 -11.19 1.06 -15.66
CA HIS A 163 -10.15 0.11 -16.06
C HIS A 163 -10.27 -0.35 -17.52
N LEU A 164 -11.48 -0.39 -18.06
CA LEU A 164 -11.74 -0.77 -19.45
C LEU A 164 -11.43 0.37 -20.42
N MET A 165 -11.50 1.61 -19.95
CA MET A 165 -11.25 2.82 -20.73
C MET A 165 -9.80 3.30 -20.64
N LEU A 166 -8.97 2.62 -19.83
CA LEU A 166 -7.58 3.03 -19.58
C LEU A 166 -6.77 3.09 -20.89
N ALA A 167 -7.05 2.22 -21.84
CA ALA A 167 -6.33 2.21 -23.12
C ALA A 167 -6.53 3.51 -23.90
N ASP A 168 -7.75 4.04 -23.93
CA ASP A 168 -8.08 5.28 -24.62
C ASP A 168 -7.48 6.50 -23.89
N GLU A 169 -7.50 6.48 -22.55
CA GLU A 169 -6.92 7.54 -21.75
C GLU A 169 -5.39 7.58 -21.81
N VAL A 170 -4.71 6.44 -22.02
CA VAL A 170 -3.25 6.42 -22.25
C VAL A 170 -2.87 7.17 -23.53
N ALA A 171 -3.66 7.06 -24.60
CA ALA A 171 -3.44 7.82 -25.83
C ALA A 171 -3.60 9.33 -25.58
N ARG A 172 -4.60 9.73 -24.81
CA ARG A 172 -4.85 11.12 -24.42
C ARG A 172 -3.76 11.68 -23.51
N ILE A 173 -3.22 10.87 -22.58
CA ILE A 173 -2.08 11.27 -21.75
C ILE A 173 -0.87 11.58 -22.64
N ALA A 174 -0.58 10.74 -23.63
CA ALA A 174 0.52 10.96 -24.56
C ALA A 174 0.37 12.25 -25.41
N GLU A 175 -0.86 12.61 -25.76
CA GLU A 175 -1.16 13.86 -26.44
C GLU A 175 -0.95 15.08 -25.53
N LEU A 176 -1.44 15.00 -24.29
CA LEU A 176 -1.27 16.05 -23.28
C LEU A 176 0.20 16.24 -22.90
N GLU A 177 0.96 15.16 -22.76
CA GLU A 177 2.41 15.23 -22.54
C GLU A 177 3.10 16.02 -23.65
N GLY A 178 2.70 15.81 -24.90
CA GLY A 178 3.19 16.57 -26.05
C GLY A 178 2.82 18.04 -25.99
N GLN A 179 1.58 18.38 -25.58
CA GLN A 179 1.10 19.75 -25.45
C GLN A 179 1.82 20.52 -24.32
N PHE A 180 2.12 19.85 -23.22
CA PHE A 180 2.82 20.45 -22.07
C PHE A 180 4.36 20.41 -22.19
N GLY A 181 4.89 19.95 -23.34
CA GLY A 181 6.33 19.92 -23.58
C GLY A 181 7.09 18.81 -22.82
N PHE A 182 6.39 17.78 -22.33
CA PHE A 182 7.04 16.61 -21.78
C PHE A 182 7.69 15.79 -22.90
N VAL A 183 9.01 15.81 -22.95
CA VAL A 183 9.76 15.04 -23.96
C VAL A 183 9.77 13.57 -23.54
N LYS A 184 9.20 12.71 -24.35
CA LYS A 184 9.42 11.26 -24.22
C LYS A 184 10.91 10.97 -24.46
N ASN A 185 11.64 10.62 -23.41
CA ASN A 185 12.99 10.13 -23.57
C ASN A 185 12.97 8.87 -24.42
N SER A 186 13.71 8.87 -25.52
CA SER A 186 13.87 7.69 -26.36
C SER A 186 14.58 6.57 -25.59
N ALA A 187 14.46 5.34 -26.03
CA ALA A 187 15.18 4.22 -25.42
C ALA A 187 16.70 4.43 -25.34
N ALA A 188 17.24 5.25 -26.25
CA ALA A 188 18.65 5.66 -26.26
C ALA A 188 18.99 6.62 -25.12
N ASP A 189 18.06 7.55 -24.79
CA ASP A 189 18.23 8.49 -23.67
C ASP A 189 18.14 7.78 -22.31
N LEU A 190 17.28 6.75 -22.23
CA LEU A 190 17.17 5.91 -21.02
C LEU A 190 18.43 5.10 -20.71
N ALA A 191 19.25 4.80 -21.71
CA ALA A 191 20.52 4.11 -21.54
C ALA A 191 21.61 5.02 -20.91
N THR A 192 21.48 6.33 -21.05
CA THR A 192 22.41 7.33 -20.51
C THR A 192 22.02 7.86 -19.13
N VAL A 193 20.79 7.60 -18.68
CA VAL A 193 20.29 8.01 -17.36
C VAL A 193 20.89 7.12 -16.27
N PRO A 194 21.52 7.68 -15.20
CA PRO A 194 21.96 6.89 -14.07
C PRO A 194 20.83 6.02 -13.54
N LYS A 195 21.09 4.71 -13.39
CA LYS A 195 20.13 3.70 -12.93
C LYS A 195 19.57 4.08 -11.56
N GLY A 196 18.45 4.79 -11.54
CA GLY A 196 17.76 5.19 -10.34
C GLY A 196 16.60 6.14 -10.63
N LEU A 197 15.69 6.24 -9.69
CA LEU A 197 14.50 7.11 -9.73
C LEU A 197 14.80 8.61 -10.02
N ALA A 198 16.06 9.04 -9.93
CA ALA A 198 16.48 10.41 -10.22
C ALA A 198 16.29 10.83 -11.68
N GLY A 199 16.20 9.88 -12.62
CA GLY A 199 15.98 10.18 -14.03
C GLY A 199 14.55 10.63 -14.35
N ILE A 200 13.57 10.20 -13.55
CA ILE A 200 12.16 10.54 -13.75
C ILE A 200 11.84 11.95 -13.22
N THR A 201 12.58 12.42 -12.22
CA THR A 201 12.35 13.72 -11.60
C THR A 201 13.00 14.89 -12.35
N LYS A 202 13.98 14.65 -13.20
CA LYS A 202 14.64 15.70 -13.99
C LYS A 202 13.80 16.22 -15.17
N ALA A 203 12.83 15.45 -15.63
CA ALA A 203 11.91 15.88 -16.70
C ALA A 203 10.87 16.93 -16.21
N HIS A 204 10.79 17.18 -14.91
CA HIS A 204 9.81 18.10 -14.32
C HIS A 204 10.42 19.44 -13.81
N SER A 205 11.70 19.67 -14.01
CA SER A 205 12.42 20.83 -13.47
C SER A 205 13.08 21.74 -14.53
N SER A 206 12.67 21.61 -15.78
CA SER A 206 13.12 22.55 -16.84
C SER A 206 11.98 23.35 -17.43
#